data_66604346cc2cc819ade042ffbe111ca3
#
_entry.id   66604346cc2cc819ade042ffbe111ca3
#
_cell.length_a   1.000
_cell.length_b   1.000
_cell.length_c   1.000
_cell.angle_alpha   90.00
_cell.angle_beta   90.00
_cell.angle_gamma   90.00
#
_symmetry.space_group_name_H-M   'P 1'
#
loop_
_entity.id
_entity.type
_entity.pdbx_description
1 polymer ?
#
loop_
_entity_poly.entity_id
_entity_poly.type
_entity_poly.pdbx_seq_one_letter_code
_entity_poly.pdbx_strand_id
1 'polypeptide(L)'
;MIETNAMIGGEESGGYAFRNNVPERDGILAGLYFLDFMVQTGKKPTELLKMLFDKVGEHFYDRVDTPFSGDRKTREETILKANPKTIGGLTVTELVTVDGFQFKLEDGGWLLIRFSGTEPIMRVYCETTHGDKVKAILDDGLKVAGIK
;
A
#
# COMPACT_ATOMS: atom_id res chain seq x y z
N MET A 1 -4.31 15.38 2.66
CA MET A 1 -5.28 15.66 3.76
C MET A 1 -5.63 17.14 3.82
N ILE A 2 -4.67 18.07 3.90
CA ILE A 2 -4.94 19.52 4.01
C ILE A 2 -5.69 20.05 2.78
N GLU A 3 -5.23 19.80 1.57
CA GLU A 3 -5.82 20.25 0.32
C GLU A 3 -7.27 19.80 0.11
N THR A 4 -7.60 18.59 0.55
CA THR A 4 -8.92 17.96 0.38
C THR A 4 -9.83 18.13 1.60
N ASN A 5 -9.34 18.76 2.68
CA ASN A 5 -10.01 18.81 3.98
C ASN A 5 -10.51 17.42 4.46
N ALA A 6 -9.72 16.38 4.18
CA ALA A 6 -10.07 15.01 4.58
C ALA A 6 -10.13 14.86 6.11
N MET A 7 -11.06 14.05 6.59
CA MET A 7 -11.22 13.81 8.04
C MET A 7 -10.03 13.05 8.63
N ILE A 8 -9.46 12.14 7.84
CA ILE A 8 -8.34 11.26 8.22
C ILE A 8 -7.43 11.06 7.02
N GLY A 9 -6.15 10.96 7.27
CA GLY A 9 -5.14 10.46 6.32
C GLY A 9 -4.44 9.28 6.94
N GLY A 10 -4.16 8.25 6.15
CA GLY A 10 -3.51 7.03 6.63
C GLY A 10 -2.42 6.55 5.69
N GLU A 11 -1.45 5.85 6.25
CA GLU A 11 -0.41 5.11 5.53
C GLU A 11 -0.64 3.61 5.73
N GLU A 12 -0.19 2.79 4.80
CA GLU A 12 -0.26 1.33 4.89
C GLU A 12 0.53 0.78 6.10
N SER A 13 1.52 1.55 6.56
CA SER A 13 2.34 1.24 7.73
C SER A 13 1.63 1.45 9.07
N GLY A 14 0.39 1.96 9.07
CA GLY A 14 -0.42 2.22 10.26
C GLY A 14 -0.20 3.60 10.87
N GLY A 15 0.40 4.53 10.13
CA GLY A 15 0.47 5.94 10.53
C GLY A 15 -0.80 6.68 10.15
N TYR A 16 -1.47 7.34 11.10
CA TYR A 16 -2.71 8.06 10.88
C TYR A 16 -2.62 9.51 11.36
N ALA A 17 -3.13 10.42 10.55
CA ALA A 17 -3.31 11.84 10.89
C ALA A 17 -4.80 12.19 10.87
N PHE A 18 -5.23 13.11 11.72
CA PHE A 18 -6.63 13.47 11.90
C PHE A 18 -6.85 14.96 11.65
N ARG A 19 -7.97 15.32 11.02
CA ARG A 19 -8.37 16.72 10.83
C ARG A 19 -8.54 17.41 12.18
N ASN A 20 -8.13 18.68 12.28
CA ASN A 20 -8.14 19.50 13.49
C ASN A 20 -7.16 19.03 14.58
N ASN A 21 -6.24 18.14 14.28
CA ASN A 21 -5.06 17.83 15.07
C ASN A 21 -3.80 18.32 14.36
N VAL A 22 -2.62 18.09 14.93
CA VAL A 22 -1.35 18.35 14.25
C VAL A 22 -1.37 17.62 12.90
N PRO A 23 -0.98 18.28 11.77
CA PRO A 23 -1.00 17.67 10.45
C PRO A 23 0.18 16.70 10.26
N GLU A 24 0.33 15.78 11.18
CA GLU A 24 1.35 14.73 11.26
C GLU A 24 0.70 13.47 11.85
N ARG A 25 1.36 12.33 11.67
CA ARG A 25 0.91 11.04 12.21
C ARG A 25 0.91 11.08 13.74
N ASP A 26 -0.20 10.69 14.32
CA ASP A 26 -0.41 10.63 15.77
C ASP A 26 -0.89 9.24 16.16
N GLY A 27 0.06 8.37 16.52
CA GLY A 27 -0.23 7.00 16.92
C GLY A 27 -0.93 6.90 18.27
N ILE A 28 -0.75 7.89 19.16
CA ILE A 28 -1.43 7.94 20.46
C ILE A 28 -2.91 8.22 20.25
N LEU A 29 -3.22 9.26 19.49
CA LEU A 29 -4.60 9.62 19.16
C LEU A 29 -5.30 8.50 18.36
N ALA A 30 -4.61 7.89 17.41
CA ALA A 30 -5.13 6.74 16.67
C ALA A 30 -5.48 5.57 17.60
N GLY A 31 -4.61 5.25 18.54
CA GLY A 31 -4.85 4.21 19.55
C GLY A 31 -6.05 4.53 20.45
N LEU A 32 -6.21 5.79 20.86
CA LEU A 32 -7.35 6.23 21.67
C LEU A 32 -8.68 6.14 20.89
N TYR A 33 -8.70 6.56 19.63
CA TYR A 33 -9.88 6.38 18.78
C TYR A 33 -10.24 4.92 18.57
N PHE A 34 -9.23 4.06 18.36
CA PHE A 34 -9.48 2.63 18.21
C PHE A 34 -10.04 2.00 19.50
N LEU A 35 -9.49 2.38 20.66
CA LEU A 35 -9.99 1.93 21.96
C LEU A 35 -11.43 2.41 22.20
N ASP A 36 -11.71 3.69 21.94
CA ASP A 36 -13.07 4.24 22.06
C ASP A 36 -14.05 3.47 21.16
N PHE A 37 -13.66 3.19 19.93
CA PHE A 37 -14.48 2.41 19.00
C PHE A 37 -14.74 0.97 19.50
N MET A 38 -13.75 0.33 20.11
CA MET A 38 -13.94 -0.98 20.75
C MET A 38 -14.93 -0.89 21.91
N VAL A 39 -14.81 0.12 22.75
CA VAL A 39 -15.71 0.34 23.92
C VAL A 39 -17.13 0.62 23.45
N GLN A 40 -17.32 1.51 22.49
CA GLN A 40 -18.65 1.88 21.97
C GLN A 40 -19.35 0.72 21.29
N THR A 41 -18.62 -0.14 20.59
CA THR A 41 -19.19 -1.28 19.86
C THR A 41 -19.25 -2.57 20.68
N GLY A 42 -18.51 -2.66 21.78
CA GLY A 42 -18.33 -3.88 22.56
C GLY A 42 -17.58 -4.99 21.80
N LYS A 43 -16.87 -4.65 20.71
CA LYS A 43 -16.25 -5.60 19.79
C LYS A 43 -14.75 -5.72 20.03
N LYS A 44 -14.22 -6.92 19.80
CA LYS A 44 -12.78 -7.18 19.73
C LYS A 44 -12.21 -6.72 18.38
N PRO A 45 -10.89 -6.48 18.25
CA PRO A 45 -10.25 -6.07 17.00
C PRO A 45 -10.59 -6.96 15.79
N THR A 46 -10.63 -8.28 15.98
CA THR A 46 -10.98 -9.24 14.91
C THR A 46 -12.44 -9.11 14.45
N GLU A 47 -13.34 -8.74 15.35
CA GLU A 47 -14.75 -8.51 15.02
C GLU A 47 -14.96 -7.18 14.31
N LEU A 48 -14.16 -6.16 14.66
CA LEU A 48 -14.12 -4.87 13.96
C LEU A 48 -13.55 -5.03 12.56
N LEU A 49 -12.48 -5.82 12.39
CA LEU A 49 -11.94 -6.15 11.07
C LEU A 49 -12.98 -6.89 10.20
N LYS A 50 -13.66 -7.89 10.78
CA LYS A 50 -14.75 -8.55 10.06
C LYS A 50 -15.86 -7.57 9.66
N MET A 51 -16.26 -6.66 10.55
CA MET A 51 -17.27 -5.64 10.23
C MET A 51 -16.82 -4.72 9.09
N LEU A 52 -15.52 -4.42 8.99
CA LEU A 52 -14.96 -3.67 7.86
C LEU A 52 -15.05 -4.49 6.58
N PHE A 53 -14.59 -5.74 6.60
CA PHE A 53 -14.61 -6.63 5.44
C PHE A 53 -16.04 -6.93 4.95
N ASP A 54 -17.02 -7.03 5.86
CA ASP A 54 -18.44 -7.16 5.49
C ASP A 54 -18.96 -5.94 4.70
N LYS A 55 -18.29 -4.78 4.79
CA LYS A 55 -18.67 -3.55 4.08
C LYS A 55 -17.92 -3.35 2.76
N VAL A 56 -16.63 -3.66 2.74
CA VAL A 56 -15.73 -3.29 1.62
C VAL A 56 -15.13 -4.49 0.91
N GLY A 57 -15.35 -5.71 1.40
CA GLY A 57 -14.68 -6.92 0.94
C GLY A 57 -13.37 -7.19 1.68
N GLU A 58 -12.85 -8.39 1.53
CA GLU A 58 -11.55 -8.75 2.07
C GLU A 58 -10.43 -8.18 1.20
N HIS A 59 -9.40 -7.63 1.85
CA HIS A 59 -8.20 -7.12 1.21
C HIS A 59 -6.97 -7.81 1.80
N PHE A 60 -6.07 -8.23 0.94
CA PHE A 60 -4.85 -8.95 1.28
C PHE A 60 -3.65 -8.10 0.88
N TYR A 61 -2.83 -7.75 1.86
CA TYR A 61 -1.66 -6.89 1.70
C TYR A 61 -0.40 -7.63 2.11
N ASP A 62 0.69 -7.41 1.37
CA ASP A 62 2.02 -7.80 1.77
C ASP A 62 3.06 -6.91 1.08
N ARG A 63 4.33 -7.00 1.55
CA ARG A 63 5.45 -6.27 0.95
C ARG A 63 6.74 -7.07 0.99
N VAL A 64 7.64 -6.73 0.09
CA VAL A 64 9.02 -7.21 0.06
C VAL A 64 9.96 -6.02 0.10
N ASP A 65 10.85 -6.00 1.09
CA ASP A 65 11.95 -5.04 1.19
C ASP A 65 13.20 -5.68 0.58
N THR A 66 13.80 -5.06 -0.42
CA THR A 66 14.96 -5.60 -1.14
C THR A 66 16.12 -4.61 -1.04
N PRO A 67 17.35 -5.07 -0.67
CA PRO A 67 18.53 -4.22 -0.77
C PRO A 67 18.68 -3.68 -2.19
N PHE A 68 18.95 -2.40 -2.30
CA PHE A 68 19.14 -1.73 -3.57
C PHE A 68 20.52 -1.03 -3.57
N SER A 69 21.39 -1.51 -4.43
CA SER A 69 22.68 -0.90 -4.72
C SER A 69 22.76 -0.64 -6.23
N GLY A 70 22.85 0.62 -6.62
CA GLY A 70 22.93 0.97 -8.03
C GLY A 70 22.35 2.35 -8.32
N ASP A 71 22.36 2.71 -9.61
CA ASP A 71 21.78 3.98 -10.05
C ASP A 71 20.26 3.92 -10.05
N ARG A 72 19.65 4.75 -9.22
CA ARG A 72 18.21 4.86 -9.07
C ARG A 72 17.54 5.23 -10.41
N LYS A 73 18.10 6.17 -11.14
CA LYS A 73 17.52 6.64 -12.42
C LYS A 73 17.44 5.51 -13.45
N THR A 74 18.51 4.74 -13.58
CA THR A 74 18.53 3.57 -14.48
C THR A 74 17.45 2.55 -14.09
N ARG A 75 17.24 2.35 -12.79
CA ARG A 75 16.21 1.43 -12.29
C ARG A 75 14.79 1.95 -12.57
N GLU A 76 14.55 3.23 -12.35
CA GLU A 76 13.28 3.88 -12.67
C GLU A 76 12.96 3.77 -14.17
N GLU A 77 13.96 3.97 -15.04
CA GLU A 77 13.81 3.76 -16.48
C GLU A 77 13.48 2.30 -16.83
N THR A 78 14.06 1.35 -16.11
CA THR A 78 13.76 -0.08 -16.29
C THR A 78 12.30 -0.39 -15.98
N ILE A 79 11.79 0.13 -14.84
CA ILE A 79 10.39 -0.03 -14.43
C ILE A 79 9.43 0.57 -15.46
N LEU A 80 9.72 1.79 -15.93
CA LEU A 80 8.91 2.46 -16.94
C LEU A 80 8.89 1.71 -18.28
N LYS A 81 10.06 1.20 -18.72
CA LYS A 81 10.18 0.43 -19.96
C LYS A 81 9.49 -0.93 -19.91
N ALA A 82 9.41 -1.55 -18.72
CA ALA A 82 8.75 -2.84 -18.54
C ALA A 82 7.26 -2.76 -18.93
N ASN A 83 6.57 -1.65 -18.60
CA ASN A 83 5.18 -1.36 -18.97
C ASN A 83 4.29 -2.62 -19.01
N PRO A 84 4.21 -3.38 -17.90
CA PRO A 84 3.51 -4.66 -17.88
C PRO A 84 2.03 -4.48 -18.17
N LYS A 85 1.45 -5.40 -18.96
CA LYS A 85 0.00 -5.42 -19.22
C LYS A 85 -0.76 -6.21 -18.17
N THR A 86 -0.06 -7.14 -17.52
CA THR A 86 -0.60 -7.96 -16.42
C THR A 86 0.42 -8.06 -15.30
N ILE A 87 -0.03 -8.16 -14.06
CA ILE A 87 0.75 -8.39 -12.85
C ILE A 87 -0.02 -9.40 -12.00
N GLY A 88 0.62 -10.50 -11.60
CA GLY A 88 -0.04 -11.59 -10.86
C GLY A 88 -1.23 -12.20 -11.61
N GLY A 89 -1.22 -12.10 -12.96
CA GLY A 89 -2.34 -12.53 -13.81
C GLY A 89 -3.55 -11.60 -13.82
N LEU A 90 -3.45 -10.40 -13.22
CA LEU A 90 -4.48 -9.34 -13.26
C LEU A 90 -4.07 -8.27 -14.26
N THR A 91 -5.05 -7.71 -14.98
CA THR A 91 -4.80 -6.64 -15.95
C THR A 91 -4.39 -5.35 -15.25
N VAL A 92 -3.32 -4.71 -15.73
CA VAL A 92 -2.92 -3.36 -15.30
C VAL A 92 -3.83 -2.34 -15.98
N THR A 93 -4.55 -1.55 -15.19
CA THR A 93 -5.50 -0.55 -15.68
C THR A 93 -4.91 0.86 -15.76
N GLU A 94 -3.97 1.18 -14.86
CA GLU A 94 -3.34 2.50 -14.79
C GLU A 94 -1.95 2.41 -14.14
N LEU A 95 -1.03 3.29 -14.56
CA LEU A 95 0.24 3.55 -13.88
C LEU A 95 0.24 4.97 -13.32
N VAL A 96 0.40 5.10 -11.99
CA VAL A 96 0.54 6.37 -11.28
C VAL A 96 1.98 6.51 -10.77
N THR A 97 2.61 7.69 -11.01
CA THR A 97 4.03 7.92 -10.71
C THR A 97 4.28 9.09 -9.77
N VAL A 98 3.31 9.41 -8.89
CA VAL A 98 3.41 10.55 -7.95
C VAL A 98 4.41 10.28 -6.83
N ASP A 99 4.38 9.06 -6.27
CA ASP A 99 5.30 8.62 -5.20
C ASP A 99 5.71 7.16 -5.44
N GLY A 100 6.63 6.97 -6.38
CA GLY A 100 7.01 5.65 -6.88
C GLY A 100 6.21 5.23 -8.11
N PHE A 101 6.10 3.94 -8.34
CA PHE A 101 5.43 3.35 -9.51
C PHE A 101 4.29 2.47 -9.04
N GLN A 102 3.08 3.03 -9.02
CA GLN A 102 1.87 2.31 -8.62
C GLN A 102 1.11 1.83 -9.86
N PHE A 103 1.06 0.53 -10.03
CA PHE A 103 0.27 -0.15 -11.06
C PHE A 103 -1.08 -0.54 -10.44
N LYS A 104 -2.18 0.09 -10.89
CA LYS A 104 -3.53 -0.28 -10.49
C LYS A 104 -3.99 -1.51 -11.25
N LEU A 105 -4.68 -2.41 -10.59
CA LEU A 105 -5.12 -3.69 -11.11
C LEU A 105 -6.65 -3.71 -11.28
N GLU A 106 -7.14 -4.57 -12.19
CA GLU A 106 -8.55 -4.67 -12.56
C GLU A 106 -9.49 -5.06 -11.42
N ASP A 107 -8.96 -5.72 -10.38
CA ASP A 107 -9.72 -6.10 -9.17
C ASP A 107 -9.85 -4.96 -8.14
N GLY A 108 -9.35 -3.77 -8.46
CA GLY A 108 -9.25 -2.63 -7.55
C GLY A 108 -7.99 -2.64 -6.68
N GLY A 109 -7.20 -3.72 -6.74
CA GLY A 109 -5.89 -3.82 -6.08
C GLY A 109 -4.80 -3.01 -6.78
N TRP A 110 -3.59 -3.11 -6.26
CA TRP A 110 -2.43 -2.38 -6.78
C TRP A 110 -1.11 -3.07 -6.42
N LEU A 111 -0.09 -2.80 -7.24
CA LEU A 111 1.32 -3.02 -6.96
C LEU A 111 2.02 -1.68 -6.90
N LEU A 112 2.84 -1.42 -5.88
CA LEU A 112 3.66 -0.21 -5.76
C LEU A 112 5.14 -0.59 -5.63
N ILE A 113 5.99 0.00 -6.47
CA ILE A 113 7.45 -0.07 -6.36
C ILE A 113 7.96 1.29 -5.94
N ARG A 114 8.65 1.35 -4.80
CA ARG A 114 9.12 2.61 -4.21
C ARG A 114 10.54 2.48 -3.68
N PHE A 115 11.37 3.49 -3.92
CA PHE A 115 12.69 3.61 -3.32
C PHE A 115 12.58 4.29 -1.96
N SER A 116 13.29 3.75 -0.95
CA SER A 116 13.41 4.44 0.33
C SER A 116 14.22 5.73 0.15
N GLY A 117 13.78 6.80 0.82
CA GLY A 117 14.52 8.06 0.86
C GLY A 117 15.66 8.08 1.87
N THR A 118 15.69 7.14 2.81
CA THR A 118 16.61 7.14 3.96
C THR A 118 17.51 5.90 4.04
N GLU A 119 17.14 4.82 3.36
CA GLU A 119 17.83 3.53 3.40
C GLU A 119 18.13 3.03 1.98
N PRO A 120 19.21 2.27 1.75
CA PRO A 120 19.53 1.71 0.44
C PRO A 120 18.65 0.47 0.15
N ILE A 121 17.33 0.65 0.17
CA ILE A 121 16.34 -0.39 -0.11
C ILE A 121 15.31 0.09 -1.12
N MET A 122 14.79 -0.85 -1.86
CA MET A 122 13.58 -0.72 -2.67
C MET A 122 12.49 -1.58 -2.05
N ARG A 123 11.29 -1.04 -1.97
CA ARG A 123 10.11 -1.71 -1.43
C ARG A 123 9.13 -2.01 -2.54
N VAL A 124 8.63 -3.23 -2.54
CA VAL A 124 7.56 -3.67 -3.42
C VAL A 124 6.37 -4.04 -2.55
N TYR A 125 5.27 -3.35 -2.74
CA TYR A 125 4.04 -3.54 -1.97
C TYR A 125 2.94 -4.05 -2.89
N CYS A 126 2.00 -4.79 -2.36
CA CYS A 126 0.75 -5.06 -3.06
C CYS A 126 -0.44 -5.10 -2.12
N GLU A 127 -1.59 -4.76 -2.67
CA GLU A 127 -2.90 -5.05 -2.10
C GLU A 127 -3.81 -5.59 -3.20
N THR A 128 -4.60 -6.60 -2.89
CA THR A 128 -5.52 -7.27 -3.83
C THR A 128 -6.70 -7.88 -3.07
N THR A 129 -7.81 -8.10 -3.75
CA THR A 129 -8.95 -8.85 -3.21
C THR A 129 -8.77 -10.38 -3.31
N HIS A 130 -7.67 -10.84 -3.90
CA HIS A 130 -7.33 -12.25 -4.13
C HIS A 130 -6.10 -12.68 -3.34
N GLY A 131 -6.27 -13.22 -2.13
CA GLY A 131 -5.15 -13.59 -1.24
C GLY A 131 -4.16 -14.60 -1.84
N ASP A 132 -4.62 -15.48 -2.70
CA ASP A 132 -3.79 -16.43 -3.45
C ASP A 132 -2.88 -15.78 -4.49
N LYS A 133 -3.16 -14.54 -4.91
CA LYS A 133 -2.39 -13.78 -5.90
C LYS A 133 -1.29 -12.90 -5.30
N VAL A 134 -1.33 -12.61 -4.00
CA VAL A 134 -0.36 -11.71 -3.32
C VAL A 134 1.08 -12.05 -3.69
N LYS A 135 1.47 -13.32 -3.55
CA LYS A 135 2.82 -13.76 -3.88
C LYS A 135 3.19 -13.54 -5.35
N ALA A 136 2.28 -13.87 -6.26
CA ALA A 136 2.51 -13.71 -7.71
C ALA A 136 2.65 -12.25 -8.09
N ILE A 137 1.85 -11.34 -7.49
CA ILE A 137 1.93 -9.90 -7.71
C ILE A 137 3.29 -9.36 -7.25
N LEU A 138 3.75 -9.74 -6.05
CA LEU A 138 5.05 -9.32 -5.52
C LEU A 138 6.22 -9.87 -6.37
N ASP A 139 6.17 -11.14 -6.78
CA ASP A 139 7.18 -11.74 -7.64
C ASP A 139 7.27 -11.03 -9.01
N ASP A 140 6.14 -10.69 -9.60
CA ASP A 140 6.10 -9.91 -10.85
C ASP A 140 6.61 -8.48 -10.63
N GLY A 141 6.29 -7.85 -9.49
CA GLY A 141 6.84 -6.56 -9.10
C GLY A 141 8.37 -6.54 -9.04
N LEU A 142 8.97 -7.59 -8.48
CA LEU A 142 10.42 -7.74 -8.44
C LEU A 142 11.02 -7.91 -9.85
N LYS A 143 10.34 -8.65 -10.76
CA LYS A 143 10.75 -8.76 -12.17
C LYS A 143 10.63 -7.43 -12.91
N VAL A 144 9.52 -6.71 -12.74
CA VAL A 144 9.32 -5.36 -13.31
C VAL A 144 10.42 -4.42 -12.85
N ALA A 145 10.83 -4.53 -11.60
CA ALA A 145 11.95 -3.78 -11.05
C ALA A 145 13.33 -4.27 -11.52
N GLY A 146 13.42 -5.38 -12.25
CA GLY A 146 14.69 -5.96 -12.71
C GLY A 146 15.55 -6.54 -11.58
N ILE A 147 14.93 -7.07 -10.53
CA ILE A 147 15.60 -7.70 -9.37
C ILE A 147 15.69 -9.23 -9.54
N LYS A 148 14.74 -9.83 -10.22
CA LYS A 148 14.68 -11.27 -10.53
C LYS A 148 14.68 -11.52 -12.03
#